data_e9ae862ea6237ad6869787536685f3d0
#
_entry.id   e9ae862ea6237ad6869787536685f3d0
#
_cell.length_a   1.000
_cell.length_b   1.000
_cell.length_c   1.000
_cell.angle_alpha   90.00
_cell.angle_beta   90.00
_cell.angle_gamma   90.00
#
_symmetry.space_group_name_H-M   'P 1'
#
loop_
_entity.id
_entity.type
_entity.pdbx_description
1 polymer ?
#
loop_
_entity_poly.entity_id
_entity_poly.type
_entity_poly.pdbx_seq_one_letter_code
_entity_poly.pdbx_strand_id
1 'polypeptide(L)'
;HDLSWYGAEVSRDSLLRRIKYLQPSAGLREVYQYNNFMFLVQGILAEKIEGKPWEVLVKEKIFNPLGITNANFSVNDLQKAPDFSLGYAKMKDSIFRLPYMNIDPIGPAGSINASAAEMAKWAMVWANGGKLNGKEIIPASFYNKAITSHMAVNAGLPGKQNPDVHLSTIGLGWFLSSYKGHYRVEHGGNIDGFSATVSFFPSDTVGIVVLVNQNGSSATSIIRNMITDRVLKLHRTDWNKIQLDAIKEAEKNSAGVTNPDSLGRKTGTQPSHPIADYVGEYFHPGYGVIKIENIRDTLRLIYNSFRENVYLTHYHYDVFSVTLPDQEESTQKMKVQFLMNTRGEIDAMSAQFEAALDPVKFEKRSVEKPVTKQELERYTGEYEISGITIKVYIKGENTLMVLVPGQPDYELIPVGEHEFDFKTLKGFKLKFVLEKDKVTSMDFHQPNGVFKANKK
;
A
#
# COMPACT_ATOMS: atom_id res chain seq x y z
N HIS A 1 -0.35 4.57 5.04
CA HIS A 1 -1.55 3.95 4.43
C HIS A 1 -1.30 3.41 3.02
N ASP A 2 -0.29 3.87 2.31
CA ASP A 2 -0.02 3.44 0.92
C ASP A 2 0.30 1.95 0.82
N LEU A 3 0.91 1.35 1.82
CA LEU A 3 1.14 -0.10 1.88
C LEU A 3 -0.16 -0.92 1.78
N SER A 4 -1.32 -0.34 2.12
CA SER A 4 -2.62 -1.03 2.01
C SER A 4 -3.08 -1.26 0.56
N TRP A 5 -2.66 -0.42 -0.37
CA TRP A 5 -3.03 -0.52 -1.79
C TRP A 5 -1.87 -0.86 -2.72
N TYR A 6 -0.63 -0.51 -2.34
CA TYR A 6 0.54 -0.71 -3.18
C TYR A 6 0.76 -2.19 -3.46
N GLY A 7 0.74 -2.56 -4.74
CA GLY A 7 0.83 -3.94 -5.19
C GLY A 7 -0.34 -4.84 -4.80
N ALA A 8 -1.47 -4.29 -4.31
CA ALA A 8 -2.61 -5.09 -3.92
C ALA A 8 -3.45 -5.50 -5.14
N GLU A 9 -3.66 -6.80 -5.32
CA GLU A 9 -4.49 -7.38 -6.37
C GLU A 9 -5.95 -7.53 -5.90
N VAL A 10 -6.59 -6.40 -5.59
CA VAL A 10 -7.96 -6.36 -5.09
C VAL A 10 -8.80 -5.33 -5.84
N SER A 11 -10.13 -5.42 -5.78
CA SER A 11 -11.01 -4.45 -6.42
C SER A 11 -11.00 -3.08 -5.73
N ARG A 12 -11.39 -2.01 -6.46
CA ARG A 12 -11.62 -0.66 -5.90
C ARG A 12 -12.53 -0.68 -4.69
N ASP A 13 -13.58 -1.45 -4.76
CA ASP A 13 -14.57 -1.64 -3.70
C ASP A 13 -13.94 -2.27 -2.44
N SER A 14 -13.02 -3.22 -2.62
CA SER A 14 -12.28 -3.80 -1.51
C SER A 14 -11.33 -2.80 -0.87
N LEU A 15 -10.64 -1.97 -1.66
CA LEU A 15 -9.81 -0.88 -1.14
C LEU A 15 -10.64 0.15 -0.38
N LEU A 16 -11.78 0.56 -0.93
CA LEU A 16 -12.70 1.48 -0.23
C LEU A 16 -13.12 0.95 1.14
N ARG A 17 -13.44 -0.34 1.23
CA ARG A 17 -13.81 -0.98 2.49
C ARG A 17 -12.69 -1.07 3.51
N ARG A 18 -11.43 -1.06 3.09
CA ARG A 18 -10.26 -1.08 3.98
C ARG A 18 -10.07 0.23 4.74
N ILE A 19 -10.47 1.38 4.16
CA ILE A 19 -10.21 2.72 4.71
C ILE A 19 -10.71 2.86 6.16
N LYS A 20 -11.87 2.32 6.48
CA LYS A 20 -12.47 2.41 7.82
C LYS A 20 -11.66 1.71 8.93
N TYR A 21 -10.69 0.87 8.55
CA TYR A 21 -9.81 0.17 9.48
C TYR A 21 -8.41 0.79 9.58
N LEU A 22 -8.16 1.84 8.79
CA LEU A 22 -6.89 2.57 8.85
C LEU A 22 -7.00 3.65 9.92
N GLN A 23 -6.04 3.69 10.83
CA GLN A 23 -6.01 4.67 11.92
C GLN A 23 -5.59 6.04 11.36
N PRO A 24 -6.34 7.12 11.62
CA PRO A 24 -5.90 8.47 11.29
C PRO A 24 -4.76 8.90 12.22
N SER A 25 -3.76 9.59 11.66
CA SER A 25 -2.61 10.11 12.40
C SER A 25 -2.79 11.54 12.89
N ALA A 26 -3.88 12.21 12.51
CA ALA A 26 -4.30 13.52 12.98
C ALA A 26 -5.80 13.69 12.86
N GLY A 27 -6.35 14.69 13.54
CA GLY A 27 -7.76 15.06 13.41
C GLY A 27 -8.10 15.67 12.06
N LEU A 28 -9.38 15.68 11.72
CA LEU A 28 -9.87 16.24 10.46
C LEU A 28 -9.55 17.74 10.38
N ARG A 29 -8.85 18.17 9.32
CA ARG A 29 -8.44 19.56 9.04
C ARG A 29 -7.42 20.15 10.03
N GLU A 30 -6.73 19.33 10.81
CA GLU A 30 -5.66 19.81 11.70
C GLU A 30 -4.35 20.00 10.96
N VAL A 31 -3.98 19.02 10.13
CA VAL A 31 -2.74 19.05 9.36
C VAL A 31 -2.97 18.56 7.94
N TYR A 32 -2.14 19.04 7.03
CA TYR A 32 -2.11 18.48 5.69
C TYR A 32 -1.50 17.08 5.70
N GLN A 33 -2.21 16.12 5.11
CA GLN A 33 -1.72 14.77 4.87
C GLN A 33 -2.08 14.32 3.46
N TYR A 34 -1.06 14.02 2.65
CA TYR A 34 -1.28 13.46 1.32
C TYR A 34 -1.94 12.09 1.42
N ASN A 35 -2.99 11.85 0.63
CA ASN A 35 -3.75 10.61 0.75
C ASN A 35 -4.32 10.13 -0.59
N ASN A 36 -3.70 9.10 -1.16
CA ASN A 36 -4.12 8.49 -2.41
C ASN A 36 -5.52 7.86 -2.34
N PHE A 37 -5.93 7.33 -1.19
CA PHE A 37 -7.30 6.83 -1.03
C PHE A 37 -8.36 7.88 -1.23
N MET A 38 -8.09 9.14 -0.88
CA MET A 38 -9.08 10.22 -1.06
C MET A 38 -9.28 10.56 -2.54
N PHE A 39 -8.29 10.38 -3.40
CA PHE A 39 -8.46 10.45 -4.85
C PHE A 39 -9.27 9.26 -5.38
N LEU A 40 -9.03 8.05 -4.87
CA LEU A 40 -9.86 6.88 -5.17
C LEU A 40 -11.33 7.12 -4.80
N VAL A 41 -11.60 7.64 -3.59
CA VAL A 41 -12.95 7.94 -3.11
C VAL A 41 -13.65 8.95 -4.02
N GLN A 42 -12.96 9.99 -4.49
CA GLN A 42 -13.51 10.96 -5.45
C GLN A 42 -13.85 10.30 -6.78
N GLY A 43 -12.98 9.40 -7.29
CA GLY A 43 -13.28 8.62 -8.50
C GLY A 43 -14.52 7.75 -8.34
N ILE A 44 -14.64 7.00 -7.25
CA ILE A 44 -15.82 6.16 -6.96
C ILE A 44 -17.09 7.02 -6.79
N LEU A 45 -16.96 8.19 -6.16
CA LEU A 45 -18.09 9.11 -6.03
C LEU A 45 -18.57 9.61 -7.40
N ALA A 46 -17.64 9.96 -8.28
CA ALA A 46 -17.96 10.35 -9.65
C ALA A 46 -18.66 9.22 -10.41
N GLU A 47 -18.18 7.98 -10.29
CA GLU A 47 -18.83 6.79 -10.88
C GLU A 47 -20.27 6.62 -10.40
N LYS A 48 -20.50 6.82 -9.10
CA LYS A 48 -21.87 6.68 -8.53
C LYS A 48 -22.83 7.79 -8.99
N ILE A 49 -22.33 9.01 -9.14
CA ILE A 49 -23.14 10.17 -9.58
C ILE A 49 -23.48 10.07 -11.07
N GLU A 50 -22.52 9.70 -11.89
CA GLU A 50 -22.65 9.72 -13.35
C GLU A 50 -23.09 8.37 -13.94
N GLY A 51 -23.07 7.29 -13.14
CA GLY A 51 -23.44 5.93 -13.58
C GLY A 51 -22.48 5.31 -14.59
N LYS A 52 -21.23 5.79 -14.68
CA LYS A 52 -20.20 5.34 -15.63
C LYS A 52 -18.86 5.11 -14.90
N PRO A 53 -18.01 4.18 -15.38
CA PRO A 53 -16.64 4.03 -14.86
C PRO A 53 -15.84 5.33 -14.92
N TRP A 54 -14.95 5.55 -13.97
CA TRP A 54 -14.10 6.74 -13.88
C TRP A 54 -13.27 6.97 -15.15
N GLU A 55 -12.75 5.90 -15.74
CA GLU A 55 -11.97 5.96 -16.98
C GLU A 55 -12.79 6.51 -18.15
N VAL A 56 -14.07 6.13 -18.22
CA VAL A 56 -15.01 6.63 -19.23
C VAL A 56 -15.29 8.11 -19.00
N LEU A 57 -15.50 8.50 -17.74
CA LEU A 57 -15.76 9.89 -17.37
C LEU A 57 -14.57 10.80 -17.72
N VAL A 58 -13.35 10.39 -17.37
CA VAL A 58 -12.13 11.15 -17.71
C VAL A 58 -11.97 11.26 -19.23
N LYS A 59 -12.23 10.18 -19.96
CA LYS A 59 -12.16 10.19 -21.42
C LYS A 59 -13.19 11.15 -22.02
N GLU A 60 -14.43 11.06 -21.61
CA GLU A 60 -15.53 11.90 -22.15
C GLU A 60 -15.40 13.37 -21.75
N LYS A 61 -15.07 13.66 -20.49
CA LYS A 61 -15.11 15.03 -19.95
C LYS A 61 -13.77 15.77 -20.09
N ILE A 62 -12.64 15.04 -20.25
CA ILE A 62 -11.30 15.63 -20.31
C ILE A 62 -10.59 15.27 -21.61
N PHE A 63 -10.34 13.99 -21.88
CA PHE A 63 -9.51 13.60 -23.02
C PHE A 63 -10.11 14.01 -24.37
N ASN A 64 -11.38 13.67 -24.61
CA ASN A 64 -12.05 14.00 -25.88
C ASN A 64 -12.11 15.54 -26.14
N PRO A 65 -12.54 16.38 -25.17
CA PRO A 65 -12.54 17.84 -25.36
C PRO A 65 -11.17 18.44 -25.63
N LEU A 66 -10.09 17.81 -25.11
CA LEU A 66 -8.70 18.25 -25.29
C LEU A 66 -8.03 17.62 -26.51
N GLY A 67 -8.67 16.70 -27.21
CA GLY A 67 -8.07 15.93 -28.29
C GLY A 67 -6.88 15.07 -27.79
N ILE A 68 -6.94 14.56 -26.57
CA ILE A 68 -5.99 13.58 -26.02
C ILE A 68 -6.40 12.20 -26.52
N THR A 69 -5.58 11.59 -27.37
CA THR A 69 -5.89 10.33 -28.07
C THR A 69 -4.95 9.19 -27.69
N ASN A 70 -3.73 9.48 -27.22
CA ASN A 70 -2.69 8.50 -26.90
C ASN A 70 -2.45 8.34 -25.41
N ALA A 71 -3.48 8.55 -24.59
CA ALA A 71 -3.45 8.30 -23.15
C ALA A 71 -4.30 7.08 -22.82
N ASN A 72 -3.91 6.37 -21.77
CA ASN A 72 -4.65 5.22 -21.24
C ASN A 72 -4.60 5.21 -19.70
N PHE A 73 -5.27 4.24 -19.08
CA PHE A 73 -5.49 4.18 -17.63
C PHE A 73 -4.87 2.94 -16.97
N SER A 74 -4.15 2.11 -17.73
CA SER A 74 -3.56 0.88 -17.21
C SER A 74 -2.22 0.59 -17.85
N VAL A 75 -1.27 0.08 -17.07
CA VAL A 75 0.00 -0.42 -17.59
C VAL A 75 -0.19 -1.62 -18.53
N ASN A 76 -1.30 -2.35 -18.42
CA ASN A 76 -1.65 -3.42 -19.34
C ASN A 76 -2.00 -2.89 -20.75
N ASP A 77 -2.59 -1.70 -20.82
CA ASP A 77 -2.87 -1.03 -22.10
C ASP A 77 -1.66 -0.23 -22.59
N LEU A 78 -0.86 0.34 -21.68
CA LEU A 78 0.40 0.99 -22.02
C LEU A 78 1.31 0.05 -22.83
N GLN A 79 1.46 -1.20 -22.41
CA GLN A 79 2.31 -2.18 -23.05
C GLN A 79 1.84 -2.62 -24.44
N LYS A 80 0.59 -2.30 -24.82
CA LYS A 80 0.03 -2.55 -26.15
C LYS A 80 0.19 -1.33 -27.09
N ALA A 81 0.58 -0.17 -26.55
CA ALA A 81 0.77 1.03 -27.34
C ALA A 81 1.97 0.87 -28.30
N PRO A 82 1.94 1.49 -29.49
CA PRO A 82 3.04 1.39 -30.45
C PRO A 82 4.32 2.11 -29.97
N ASP A 83 4.17 3.08 -29.09
CA ASP A 83 5.27 3.83 -28.48
C ASP A 83 4.99 4.02 -26.99
N PHE A 84 5.88 3.48 -26.16
CA PHE A 84 5.81 3.60 -24.71
C PHE A 84 7.19 3.56 -24.07
N SER A 85 7.34 4.25 -22.96
CA SER A 85 8.60 4.35 -22.23
C SER A 85 8.73 3.20 -21.21
N LEU A 86 9.92 2.63 -21.09
CA LEU A 86 10.28 1.70 -20.01
C LEU A 86 10.68 2.48 -18.77
N GLY A 87 10.35 1.94 -17.59
CA GLY A 87 10.69 2.51 -16.29
C GLY A 87 12.05 2.05 -15.77
N TYR A 88 12.76 2.94 -15.10
CA TYR A 88 14.09 2.67 -14.54
C TYR A 88 14.21 3.16 -13.10
N ALA A 89 15.10 2.53 -12.34
CA ALA A 89 15.59 3.02 -11.05
C ALA A 89 17.10 3.13 -11.06
N LYS A 90 17.61 4.03 -10.21
CA LYS A 90 19.03 4.16 -9.92
C LYS A 90 19.30 3.55 -8.54
N MET A 91 20.30 2.66 -8.46
CA MET A 91 20.82 2.15 -7.20
C MET A 91 22.34 2.25 -7.24
N LYS A 92 22.91 3.03 -6.33
CA LYS A 92 24.32 3.43 -6.35
C LYS A 92 24.67 4.07 -7.72
N ASP A 93 25.60 3.52 -8.43
CA ASP A 93 26.07 4.02 -9.74
C ASP A 93 25.45 3.27 -10.94
N SER A 94 24.49 2.37 -10.67
CA SER A 94 23.86 1.55 -11.70
C SER A 94 22.42 1.97 -11.93
N ILE A 95 22.00 1.93 -13.21
CA ILE A 95 20.61 2.12 -13.63
C ILE A 95 20.09 0.77 -14.13
N PHE A 96 18.94 0.37 -13.64
CA PHE A 96 18.30 -0.89 -14.03
C PHE A 96 16.81 -0.68 -14.34
N ARG A 97 16.29 -1.53 -15.21
CA ARG A 97 14.89 -1.52 -15.57
C ARG A 97 14.03 -2.03 -14.42
N LEU A 98 12.94 -1.31 -14.13
CA LEU A 98 11.88 -1.79 -13.23
C LEU A 98 10.73 -2.40 -14.02
N PRO A 99 10.07 -3.44 -13.48
CA PRO A 99 8.77 -3.87 -13.99
C PRO A 99 7.72 -2.76 -13.75
N TYR A 100 6.69 -2.73 -14.57
CA TYR A 100 5.57 -1.83 -14.34
C TYR A 100 4.78 -2.28 -13.11
N MET A 101 4.46 -1.33 -12.24
CA MET A 101 3.55 -1.55 -11.12
C MET A 101 2.11 -1.31 -11.61
N ASN A 102 1.27 -2.33 -11.52
CA ASN A 102 -0.16 -2.18 -11.79
C ASN A 102 -0.84 -1.53 -10.58
N ILE A 103 -1.44 -0.36 -10.80
CA ILE A 103 -2.20 0.40 -9.80
C ILE A 103 -3.65 0.64 -10.22
N ASP A 104 -4.19 -0.17 -11.12
CA ASP A 104 -5.57 -0.07 -11.59
C ASP A 104 -6.61 -0.02 -10.44
N PRO A 105 -6.43 -0.76 -9.33
CA PRO A 105 -7.34 -0.68 -8.19
C PRO A 105 -7.43 0.72 -7.57
N ILE A 106 -6.34 1.49 -7.59
CA ILE A 106 -6.31 2.87 -7.10
C ILE A 106 -6.26 3.90 -8.24
N GLY A 107 -6.68 3.53 -9.42
CA GLY A 107 -6.57 4.26 -10.67
C GLY A 107 -6.79 5.77 -10.60
N PRO A 108 -7.85 6.29 -9.98
CA PRO A 108 -8.09 7.73 -9.83
C PRO A 108 -6.97 8.52 -9.16
N ALA A 109 -6.09 7.85 -8.40
CA ALA A 109 -4.96 8.49 -7.72
C ALA A 109 -3.72 8.65 -8.62
N GLY A 110 -3.55 7.83 -9.69
CA GLY A 110 -2.30 7.94 -10.44
C GLY A 110 -2.11 7.00 -11.64
N SER A 111 -3.13 6.33 -12.16
CA SER A 111 -2.93 5.32 -13.22
C SER A 111 -2.90 5.87 -14.65
N ILE A 112 -3.09 7.17 -14.86
CA ILE A 112 -3.07 7.75 -16.22
C ILE A 112 -1.65 7.69 -16.78
N ASN A 113 -1.52 7.06 -17.95
CA ASN A 113 -0.31 7.07 -18.77
C ASN A 113 -0.52 8.00 -19.96
N ALA A 114 0.38 8.97 -20.16
CA ALA A 114 0.27 9.94 -21.24
C ALA A 114 1.66 10.44 -21.63
N SER A 115 1.79 10.95 -22.86
CA SER A 115 2.99 11.65 -23.31
C SER A 115 3.04 13.10 -22.81
N ALA A 116 4.23 13.71 -22.85
CA ALA A 116 4.38 15.13 -22.51
C ALA A 116 3.56 16.05 -23.43
N ALA A 117 3.40 15.69 -24.70
CA ALA A 117 2.57 16.43 -25.65
C ALA A 117 1.09 16.40 -25.29
N GLU A 118 0.59 15.25 -24.86
CA GLU A 118 -0.81 15.12 -24.38
C GLU A 118 -1.02 15.87 -23.07
N MET A 119 -0.08 15.77 -22.14
CA MET A 119 -0.15 16.48 -20.86
C MET A 119 0.01 18.00 -21.02
N ALA A 120 0.71 18.48 -22.05
CA ALA A 120 0.80 19.90 -22.37
C ALA A 120 -0.57 20.52 -22.66
N LYS A 121 -1.49 19.78 -23.31
CA LYS A 121 -2.87 20.22 -23.54
C LYS A 121 -3.61 20.45 -22.22
N TRP A 122 -3.43 19.58 -21.25
CA TRP A 122 -3.95 19.75 -19.89
C TRP A 122 -3.36 20.97 -19.17
N ALA A 123 -2.03 21.12 -19.23
CA ALA A 123 -1.35 22.27 -18.64
C ALA A 123 -1.81 23.59 -19.28
N MET A 124 -2.07 23.63 -20.60
CA MET A 124 -2.63 24.79 -21.30
C MET A 124 -4.00 25.20 -20.80
N VAL A 125 -4.89 24.25 -20.51
CA VAL A 125 -6.22 24.55 -19.94
C VAL A 125 -6.06 25.29 -18.61
N TRP A 126 -5.22 24.78 -17.73
CA TRP A 126 -4.99 25.38 -16.41
C TRP A 126 -4.26 26.73 -16.51
N ALA A 127 -3.28 26.88 -17.39
CA ALA A 127 -2.60 28.15 -17.62
C ALA A 127 -3.53 29.23 -18.21
N ASN A 128 -4.60 28.83 -18.92
CA ASN A 128 -5.54 29.73 -19.59
C ASN A 128 -6.89 29.85 -18.84
N GLY A 129 -6.92 29.74 -17.52
CA GLY A 129 -8.12 29.99 -16.74
C GLY A 129 -9.24 28.97 -16.97
N GLY A 130 -8.90 27.71 -17.24
CA GLY A 130 -9.85 26.63 -17.49
C GLY A 130 -10.33 26.52 -18.94
N LYS A 131 -9.71 27.22 -19.89
CA LYS A 131 -10.13 27.29 -21.30
C LYS A 131 -9.08 26.72 -22.24
N LEU A 132 -9.55 26.16 -23.35
CA LEU A 132 -8.73 25.77 -24.49
C LEU A 132 -9.36 26.31 -25.78
N ASN A 133 -8.59 27.06 -26.58
CA ASN A 133 -9.07 27.71 -27.85
C ASN A 133 -10.39 28.47 -27.65
N GLY A 134 -10.52 29.21 -26.54
CA GLY A 134 -11.71 29.98 -26.21
C GLY A 134 -12.90 29.17 -25.64
N LYS A 135 -12.85 27.84 -25.70
CA LYS A 135 -13.88 26.95 -25.13
C LYS A 135 -13.58 26.68 -23.65
N GLU A 136 -14.59 26.83 -22.79
CA GLU A 136 -14.50 26.46 -21.39
C GLU A 136 -14.48 24.91 -21.26
N ILE A 137 -13.43 24.40 -20.62
CA ILE A 137 -13.23 22.99 -20.30
C ILE A 137 -13.46 22.75 -18.80
N ILE A 138 -12.94 23.69 -17.98
CA ILE A 138 -13.11 23.69 -16.52
C ILE A 138 -13.94 24.90 -16.16
N PRO A 139 -15.09 24.75 -15.48
CA PRO A 139 -15.90 25.88 -15.07
C PRO A 139 -15.10 26.89 -14.24
N ALA A 140 -15.25 28.19 -14.56
CA ALA A 140 -14.47 29.25 -13.90
C ALA A 140 -14.63 29.24 -12.36
N SER A 141 -15.81 28.89 -11.85
CA SER A 141 -16.08 28.77 -10.42
C SER A 141 -15.25 27.66 -9.75
N PHE A 142 -15.10 26.51 -10.43
CA PHE A 142 -14.23 25.43 -9.95
C PHE A 142 -12.77 25.77 -10.10
N TYR A 143 -12.37 26.31 -11.26
CA TYR A 143 -11.00 26.73 -11.52
C TYR A 143 -10.46 27.66 -10.42
N ASN A 144 -11.16 28.75 -10.13
CA ASN A 144 -10.76 29.70 -9.09
C ASN A 144 -10.64 29.04 -7.71
N LYS A 145 -11.59 28.16 -7.38
CA LYS A 145 -11.57 27.44 -6.12
C LYS A 145 -10.40 26.43 -6.04
N ALA A 146 -10.09 25.76 -7.15
CA ALA A 146 -9.04 24.74 -7.19
C ALA A 146 -7.63 25.32 -6.99
N ILE A 147 -7.39 26.54 -7.48
CA ILE A 147 -6.07 27.22 -7.35
C ILE A 147 -6.02 28.20 -6.17
N THR A 148 -7.00 28.21 -5.29
CA THR A 148 -7.00 28.99 -4.05
C THR A 148 -6.46 28.15 -2.90
N SER A 149 -5.70 28.74 -1.98
CA SER A 149 -5.17 28.06 -0.78
C SER A 149 -6.30 27.64 0.16
N HIS A 150 -6.33 26.36 0.52
CA HIS A 150 -7.28 25.79 1.47
C HIS A 150 -6.61 25.32 2.76
N MET A 151 -5.32 24.91 2.70
CA MET A 151 -4.58 24.44 3.85
C MET A 151 -3.07 24.66 3.66
N ALA A 152 -2.38 25.01 4.74
CA ALA A 152 -0.92 25.05 4.75
C ALA A 152 -0.34 23.64 4.66
N VAL A 153 0.62 23.43 3.78
CA VAL A 153 1.38 22.18 3.66
C VAL A 153 2.62 22.23 4.56
N ASN A 154 3.31 23.37 4.53
CA ASN A 154 4.47 23.62 5.37
C ASN A 154 4.36 25.05 5.95
N ALA A 155 4.44 25.15 7.27
CA ALA A 155 4.39 26.42 8.00
C ALA A 155 5.78 26.97 8.35
N GLY A 156 6.86 26.35 7.85
CA GLY A 156 8.24 26.79 8.09
C GLY A 156 8.61 28.05 7.32
N LEU A 157 9.66 28.73 7.81
CA LEU A 157 10.27 29.84 7.07
C LEU A 157 10.89 29.34 5.76
N PRO A 158 10.97 30.21 4.73
CA PRO A 158 11.67 29.88 3.49
C PRO A 158 13.10 29.42 3.75
N GLY A 159 13.51 28.36 3.08
CA GLY A 159 14.89 27.88 3.17
C GLY A 159 15.87 28.88 2.51
N LYS A 160 17.12 28.93 2.99
CA LYS A 160 18.17 29.83 2.46
C LYS A 160 18.41 29.64 0.95
N GLN A 161 18.17 28.44 0.42
CA GLN A 161 18.35 28.11 -0.99
C GLN A 161 17.18 28.59 -1.87
N ASN A 162 16.01 28.79 -1.26
CA ASN A 162 14.79 29.21 -1.95
C ASN A 162 14.08 30.31 -1.12
N PRO A 163 14.72 31.48 -0.90
CA PRO A 163 14.18 32.50 -0.01
C PRO A 163 12.86 33.09 -0.50
N ASP A 164 12.57 32.93 -1.79
CA ASP A 164 11.35 33.45 -2.42
C ASP A 164 10.13 32.54 -2.31
N VAL A 165 10.31 31.35 -1.75
CA VAL A 165 9.18 30.42 -1.53
C VAL A 165 8.52 30.74 -0.20
N HIS A 166 7.68 31.77 -0.19
CA HIS A 166 7.02 32.28 1.03
C HIS A 166 5.84 31.44 1.48
N LEU A 167 5.20 30.73 0.56
CA LEU A 167 4.00 29.95 0.82
C LEU A 167 4.16 28.53 0.26
N SER A 168 3.73 27.56 1.04
CA SER A 168 3.54 26.19 0.61
C SER A 168 2.16 25.73 1.11
N THR A 169 1.18 25.76 0.21
CA THR A 169 -0.22 25.49 0.53
C THR A 169 -0.81 24.54 -0.50
N ILE A 170 -2.00 24.03 -0.23
CA ILE A 170 -2.72 23.19 -1.17
C ILE A 170 -4.11 23.76 -1.48
N GLY A 171 -4.46 23.71 -2.75
CA GLY A 171 -5.80 23.94 -3.27
C GLY A 171 -6.60 22.63 -3.39
N LEU A 172 -7.39 22.48 -4.44
CA LEU A 172 -8.08 21.22 -4.73
C LEU A 172 -7.25 20.37 -5.70
N GLY A 173 -6.35 19.56 -5.13
CA GLY A 173 -5.43 18.71 -5.88
C GLY A 173 -4.20 19.41 -6.45
N TRP A 174 -3.97 20.69 -6.11
CA TRP A 174 -2.84 21.47 -6.58
C TRP A 174 -2.04 22.07 -5.43
N PHE A 175 -0.73 21.88 -5.44
CA PHE A 175 0.19 22.61 -4.57
C PHE A 175 0.38 24.03 -5.09
N LEU A 176 0.37 24.98 -4.16
CA LEU A 176 0.45 26.41 -4.45
C LEU A 176 1.65 27.00 -3.74
N SER A 177 2.49 27.71 -4.48
CA SER A 177 3.68 28.36 -3.93
C SER A 177 4.03 29.61 -4.72
N SER A 178 4.89 30.46 -4.16
CA SER A 178 5.59 31.47 -4.95
C SER A 178 6.86 30.90 -5.56
N TYR A 179 7.23 31.41 -6.74
CA TYR A 179 8.49 31.09 -7.38
C TYR A 179 9.08 32.37 -7.97
N LYS A 180 10.08 32.94 -7.34
CA LYS A 180 10.72 34.22 -7.74
C LYS A 180 9.71 35.33 -8.04
N GLY A 181 8.68 35.47 -7.18
CA GLY A 181 7.60 36.44 -7.28
C GLY A 181 6.38 36.00 -8.11
N HIS A 182 6.44 34.90 -8.83
CA HIS A 182 5.33 34.36 -9.63
C HIS A 182 4.47 33.36 -8.85
N TYR A 183 3.19 33.38 -9.10
CA TYR A 183 2.25 32.39 -8.50
C TYR A 183 2.37 31.07 -9.23
N ARG A 184 2.92 30.06 -8.55
CA ARG A 184 3.11 28.71 -9.10
C ARG A 184 2.09 27.75 -8.58
N VAL A 185 1.44 27.04 -9.48
CA VAL A 185 0.52 25.94 -9.21
C VAL A 185 1.12 24.67 -9.81
N GLU A 186 1.21 23.61 -9.03
CA GLU A 186 1.86 22.39 -9.50
C GLU A 186 1.35 21.12 -8.81
N HIS A 187 1.54 19.98 -9.46
CA HIS A 187 1.46 18.66 -8.84
C HIS A 187 2.49 17.75 -9.48
N GLY A 188 3.14 16.95 -8.66
CA GLY A 188 4.07 15.92 -9.10
C GLY A 188 3.47 14.53 -9.05
N GLY A 189 4.19 13.57 -9.58
CA GLY A 189 3.89 12.16 -9.49
C GLY A 189 5.17 11.34 -9.45
N ASN A 190 5.12 10.24 -8.72
CA ASN A 190 6.17 9.24 -8.71
C ASN A 190 5.53 7.86 -8.55
N ILE A 191 5.84 6.96 -9.47
CA ILE A 191 5.47 5.54 -9.44
C ILE A 191 6.67 4.74 -9.96
N ASP A 192 6.72 3.46 -9.67
CA ASP A 192 7.87 2.62 -10.03
C ASP A 192 8.36 2.86 -11.47
N GLY A 193 9.59 3.37 -11.56
CA GLY A 193 10.25 3.66 -12.83
C GLY A 193 9.96 5.04 -13.44
N PHE A 194 9.07 5.86 -12.85
CA PHE A 194 8.66 7.14 -13.47
C PHE A 194 8.52 8.26 -12.45
N SER A 195 8.93 9.46 -12.87
CA SER A 195 8.68 10.71 -12.15
C SER A 195 8.07 11.74 -13.09
N ALA A 196 7.11 12.51 -12.60
CA ALA A 196 6.38 13.50 -13.40
C ALA A 196 6.18 14.80 -12.64
N THR A 197 6.06 15.90 -13.35
CA THR A 197 5.52 17.15 -12.81
C THR A 197 4.74 17.91 -13.86
N VAL A 198 3.59 18.46 -13.44
CA VAL A 198 2.83 19.46 -14.17
C VAL A 198 2.84 20.73 -13.34
N SER A 199 3.26 21.85 -13.94
CA SER A 199 3.35 23.14 -13.28
C SER A 199 2.75 24.20 -14.19
N PHE A 200 2.04 25.17 -13.65
CA PHE A 200 1.55 26.29 -14.42
C PHE A 200 1.57 27.59 -13.60
N PHE A 201 1.62 28.71 -14.31
CA PHE A 201 1.69 30.04 -13.78
C PHE A 201 0.49 30.84 -14.36
N PRO A 202 -0.63 30.89 -13.61
CA PRO A 202 -1.89 31.47 -14.14
C PRO A 202 -1.75 32.91 -14.57
N SER A 203 -0.98 33.72 -13.80
CA SER A 203 -0.76 35.16 -14.11
C SER A 203 0.13 35.39 -15.32
N ASP A 204 0.91 34.38 -15.71
CA ASP A 204 1.88 34.46 -16.80
C ASP A 204 1.43 33.69 -18.05
N THR A 205 0.33 32.91 -17.93
CA THR A 205 -0.17 32.05 -19.00
C THR A 205 0.88 31.04 -19.49
N VAL A 206 1.64 30.46 -18.56
CA VAL A 206 2.71 29.49 -18.84
C VAL A 206 2.35 28.14 -18.19
N GLY A 207 2.46 27.06 -18.97
CA GLY A 207 2.34 25.68 -18.49
C GLY A 207 3.60 24.89 -18.83
N ILE A 208 4.05 24.05 -17.91
CA ILE A 208 5.27 23.24 -18.05
C ILE A 208 4.93 21.80 -17.62
N VAL A 209 5.33 20.85 -18.46
CA VAL A 209 5.24 19.42 -18.16
C VAL A 209 6.63 18.82 -18.28
N VAL A 210 7.05 18.04 -17.30
CA VAL A 210 8.29 17.27 -17.35
C VAL A 210 7.97 15.83 -16.93
N LEU A 211 8.23 14.89 -17.82
CA LEU A 211 8.08 13.45 -17.59
C LEU A 211 9.46 12.79 -17.71
N VAL A 212 9.80 11.96 -16.74
CA VAL A 212 11.10 11.29 -16.65
C VAL A 212 10.83 9.81 -16.34
N ASN A 213 11.49 8.94 -17.08
CA ASN A 213 11.40 7.48 -16.90
C ASN A 213 12.44 6.95 -15.91
N GLN A 214 12.58 7.64 -14.79
CA GLN A 214 13.39 7.20 -13.65
C GLN A 214 12.65 7.44 -12.34
N ASN A 215 12.64 6.44 -11.50
CA ASN A 215 12.03 6.49 -10.17
C ASN A 215 12.73 7.50 -9.26
N GLY A 216 11.96 8.36 -8.58
CA GLY A 216 12.48 9.32 -7.60
C GLY A 216 13.43 10.37 -8.19
N SER A 217 13.30 10.70 -9.48
CA SER A 217 14.23 11.59 -10.17
C SER A 217 14.02 13.07 -9.82
N SER A 218 15.08 13.73 -9.35
CA SER A 218 15.12 15.19 -9.16
C SER A 218 15.14 15.97 -10.48
N ALA A 219 15.38 15.30 -11.62
CA ALA A 219 15.40 15.94 -12.93
C ALA A 219 14.08 16.64 -13.27
N THR A 220 12.95 16.15 -12.78
CA THR A 220 11.63 16.80 -12.98
C THR A 220 11.63 18.25 -12.44
N SER A 221 12.06 18.46 -11.20
CA SER A 221 12.11 19.79 -10.57
C SER A 221 13.22 20.68 -11.14
N ILE A 222 14.38 20.11 -11.45
CA ILE A 222 15.52 20.82 -12.05
C ILE A 222 15.12 21.37 -13.43
N ILE A 223 14.62 20.52 -14.32
CA ILE A 223 14.23 20.87 -15.68
C ILE A 223 13.08 21.90 -15.66
N ARG A 224 12.05 21.64 -14.83
CA ARG A 224 10.93 22.58 -14.64
C ARG A 224 11.44 23.98 -14.26
N ASN A 225 12.30 24.10 -13.24
CA ASN A 225 12.82 25.37 -12.78
C ASN A 225 13.70 26.05 -13.85
N MET A 226 14.54 25.27 -14.54
CA MET A 226 15.37 25.81 -15.64
C MET A 226 14.53 26.36 -16.81
N ILE A 227 13.43 25.66 -17.14
CA ILE A 227 12.48 26.14 -18.16
C ILE A 227 11.77 27.38 -17.66
N THR A 228 11.29 27.40 -16.41
CA THR A 228 10.62 28.57 -15.81
C THR A 228 11.51 29.81 -15.84
N ASP A 229 12.77 29.71 -15.39
CA ASP A 229 13.72 30.82 -15.39
C ASP A 229 13.91 31.41 -16.80
N ARG A 230 13.90 30.59 -17.85
CA ARG A 230 14.04 31.01 -19.22
C ARG A 230 12.78 31.65 -19.80
N VAL A 231 11.64 31.00 -19.63
CA VAL A 231 10.35 31.41 -20.21
C VAL A 231 9.88 32.73 -19.59
N LEU A 232 10.00 32.82 -18.25
CA LEU A 232 9.63 34.04 -17.51
C LEU A 232 10.75 35.11 -17.46
N LYS A 233 11.88 34.87 -18.13
CA LYS A 233 13.03 35.79 -18.20
C LYS A 233 13.61 36.16 -16.82
N LEU A 234 13.61 35.19 -15.91
CA LEU A 234 14.09 35.34 -14.54
C LEU A 234 15.60 35.14 -14.45
N HIS A 235 16.19 35.58 -13.33
CA HIS A 235 17.58 35.27 -13.04
C HIS A 235 17.81 33.74 -13.08
N ARG A 236 18.80 33.35 -13.90
CA ARG A 236 19.14 31.92 -14.08
C ARG A 236 19.87 31.41 -12.86
N THR A 237 19.35 30.34 -12.31
CA THR A 237 19.92 29.59 -11.18
C THR A 237 20.45 28.24 -11.68
N ASP A 238 21.64 27.86 -11.25
CA ASP A 238 22.19 26.53 -11.55
C ASP A 238 21.52 25.48 -10.61
N TRP A 239 20.31 25.11 -10.96
CA TRP A 239 19.51 24.13 -10.19
C TRP A 239 20.18 22.76 -10.11
N ASN A 240 20.94 22.39 -11.14
CA ASN A 240 21.67 21.11 -11.14
C ASN A 240 22.80 21.13 -10.10
N LYS A 241 23.57 22.23 -10.07
CA LYS A 241 24.63 22.40 -9.06
C LYS A 241 24.06 22.36 -7.63
N ILE A 242 22.98 23.09 -7.39
CA ILE A 242 22.32 23.11 -6.07
C ILE A 242 21.92 21.71 -5.63
N GLN A 243 21.33 20.91 -6.53
CA GLN A 243 20.92 19.55 -6.23
C GLN A 243 22.12 18.63 -5.97
N LEU A 244 23.17 18.73 -6.78
CA LEU A 244 24.38 17.94 -6.59
C LEU A 244 25.09 18.28 -5.28
N ASP A 245 25.15 19.56 -4.92
CA ASP A 245 25.75 20.00 -3.65
C ASP A 245 24.93 19.48 -2.45
N ALA A 246 23.58 19.50 -2.55
CA ALA A 246 22.70 18.94 -1.51
C ALA A 246 22.88 17.42 -1.34
N ILE A 247 23.04 16.69 -2.44
CA ILE A 247 23.32 15.23 -2.40
C ILE A 247 24.66 14.97 -1.70
N LYS A 248 25.73 15.67 -2.09
CA LYS A 248 27.05 15.53 -1.46
C LYS A 248 27.05 15.87 0.03
N GLU A 249 26.26 16.86 0.43
CA GLU A 249 26.12 17.22 1.84
C GLU A 249 25.35 16.14 2.62
N ALA A 250 24.27 15.61 2.05
CA ALA A 250 23.55 14.49 2.64
C ALA A 250 24.42 13.23 2.79
N GLU A 251 25.23 12.89 1.79
CA GLU A 251 26.19 11.78 1.84
C GLU A 251 27.24 11.96 2.93
N LYS A 252 27.78 13.18 3.09
CA LYS A 252 28.73 13.50 4.18
C LYS A 252 28.08 13.35 5.56
N ASN A 253 26.85 13.81 5.70
CA ASN A 253 26.12 13.73 6.96
C ASN A 253 25.75 12.30 7.31
N SER A 254 25.45 11.46 6.32
CA SER A 254 25.14 10.04 6.52
C SER A 254 26.39 9.19 6.81
N ALA A 255 27.56 9.55 6.28
CA ALA A 255 28.81 8.81 6.51
C ALA A 255 29.28 8.81 7.99
N GLY A 256 28.80 9.75 8.82
CA GLY A 256 29.06 9.82 10.26
C GLY A 256 27.99 9.18 11.15
N VAL A 257 26.90 8.73 10.59
CA VAL A 257 25.80 8.12 11.36
C VAL A 257 26.11 6.65 11.61
N THR A 258 26.24 6.29 12.88
CA THR A 258 26.28 4.88 13.32
C THR A 258 25.08 4.17 12.69
N ASN A 259 25.29 2.98 12.14
CA ASN A 259 24.23 2.20 11.49
C ASN A 259 22.95 2.22 12.35
N PRO A 260 21.86 2.90 11.93
CA PRO A 260 20.66 3.04 12.76
C PRO A 260 20.05 1.70 13.15
N ASP A 261 20.34 0.64 12.36
CA ASP A 261 19.85 -0.71 12.62
C ASP A 261 20.56 -1.37 13.82
N SER A 262 21.74 -0.88 14.24
CA SER A 262 22.43 -1.34 15.42
C SER A 262 21.96 -0.68 16.73
N LEU A 263 21.28 0.48 16.63
CA LEU A 263 20.79 1.22 17.78
C LEU A 263 19.66 0.44 18.48
N GLY A 264 19.87 0.13 19.77
CA GLY A 264 18.88 -0.57 20.59
C GLY A 264 18.82 -2.09 20.38
N ARG A 265 19.63 -2.67 19.49
CA ARG A 265 19.72 -4.12 19.32
C ARG A 265 20.27 -4.79 20.59
N LYS A 266 19.57 -5.82 21.07
CA LYS A 266 20.04 -6.66 22.18
C LYS A 266 20.82 -7.84 21.58
N THR A 267 22.12 -7.90 21.86
CA THR A 267 23.00 -8.97 21.38
C THR A 267 22.85 -10.23 22.21
N GLY A 268 23.19 -11.40 21.64
CA GLY A 268 23.17 -12.68 22.35
C GLY A 268 21.75 -13.26 22.59
N THR A 269 20.73 -12.70 21.97
CA THR A 269 19.36 -13.21 22.04
C THR A 269 19.04 -14.21 20.94
N GLN A 270 18.07 -15.07 21.17
CA GLN A 270 17.53 -16.00 20.20
C GLN A 270 16.02 -15.81 20.08
N PRO A 271 15.37 -16.20 18.97
CA PRO A 271 13.94 -16.32 18.89
C PRO A 271 13.41 -17.25 19.98
N SER A 272 12.24 -16.95 20.54
CA SER A 272 11.62 -17.75 21.61
C SER A 272 11.07 -19.08 21.12
N HIS A 273 10.84 -19.23 19.82
CA HIS A 273 10.23 -20.39 19.18
C HIS A 273 11.07 -20.93 18.02
N PRO A 274 10.87 -22.20 17.63
CA PRO A 274 11.36 -22.74 16.37
C PRO A 274 10.83 -21.90 15.17
N ILE A 275 11.64 -21.80 14.11
CA ILE A 275 11.27 -21.03 12.90
C ILE A 275 9.91 -21.42 12.31
N ALA A 276 9.52 -22.69 12.41
CA ALA A 276 8.24 -23.18 11.92
C ALA A 276 7.02 -22.52 12.59
N ASP A 277 7.15 -22.08 13.85
CA ASP A 277 6.03 -21.49 14.59
C ASP A 277 5.70 -20.06 14.15
N TYR A 278 6.65 -19.37 13.50
CA TYR A 278 6.44 -18.04 12.90
C TYR A 278 5.76 -18.10 11.53
N VAL A 279 5.74 -19.27 10.89
CA VAL A 279 5.11 -19.48 9.58
C VAL A 279 3.60 -19.35 9.67
N GLY A 280 2.99 -18.73 8.66
CA GLY A 280 1.53 -18.61 8.56
C GLY A 280 1.08 -17.34 7.87
N GLU A 281 -0.22 -17.13 7.85
CA GLU A 281 -0.84 -15.92 7.35
C GLU A 281 -1.27 -15.03 8.51
N TYR A 282 -0.91 -13.75 8.40
CA TYR A 282 -1.20 -12.72 9.39
C TYR A 282 -2.09 -11.66 8.75
N PHE A 283 -3.25 -11.40 9.32
CA PHE A 283 -4.30 -10.60 8.72
C PHE A 283 -4.62 -9.34 9.51
N HIS A 284 -4.77 -8.24 8.78
CA HIS A 284 -5.35 -6.99 9.29
C HIS A 284 -6.41 -6.49 8.31
N PRO A 285 -7.62 -6.08 8.77
CA PRO A 285 -8.72 -5.73 7.86
C PRO A 285 -8.44 -4.51 6.96
N GLY A 286 -7.57 -3.60 7.39
CA GLY A 286 -7.14 -2.44 6.61
C GLY A 286 -5.97 -2.70 5.67
N TYR A 287 -5.05 -3.58 6.07
CA TYR A 287 -3.82 -3.85 5.30
C TYR A 287 -3.84 -5.17 4.53
N GLY A 288 -4.75 -6.08 4.84
CA GLY A 288 -4.84 -7.38 4.19
C GLY A 288 -3.97 -8.44 4.85
N VAL A 289 -3.36 -9.31 4.06
CA VAL A 289 -2.61 -10.49 4.52
C VAL A 289 -1.13 -10.32 4.30
N ILE A 290 -0.35 -10.60 5.34
CA ILE A 290 1.08 -10.85 5.25
C ILE A 290 1.26 -12.36 5.42
N LYS A 291 1.93 -13.00 4.46
CA LYS A 291 2.27 -14.41 4.53
C LYS A 291 3.75 -14.58 4.91
N ILE A 292 4.01 -15.42 5.89
CA ILE A 292 5.35 -15.79 6.31
C ILE A 292 5.59 -17.25 5.95
N GLU A 293 6.66 -17.51 5.21
CA GLU A 293 7.07 -18.84 4.79
C GLU A 293 8.46 -19.18 5.33
N ASN A 294 8.74 -20.47 5.52
CA ASN A 294 10.09 -20.95 5.82
C ASN A 294 10.76 -21.42 4.52
N ILE A 295 11.87 -20.80 4.17
CA ILE A 295 12.70 -21.16 3.02
C ILE A 295 14.10 -21.47 3.56
N ARG A 296 14.44 -22.75 3.71
CA ARG A 296 15.75 -23.21 4.20
C ARG A 296 16.16 -22.52 5.51
N ASP A 297 15.30 -22.63 6.52
CA ASP A 297 15.46 -22.02 7.84
C ASP A 297 15.54 -20.49 7.87
N THR A 298 15.07 -19.84 6.81
CA THR A 298 14.94 -18.40 6.73
C THR A 298 13.48 -18.01 6.51
N LEU A 299 12.99 -17.05 7.28
CA LEU A 299 11.63 -16.55 7.10
C LEU A 299 11.57 -15.61 5.89
N ARG A 300 10.68 -15.92 4.94
CA ARG A 300 10.33 -15.07 3.81
C ARG A 300 9.00 -14.40 4.07
N LEU A 301 8.96 -13.08 3.87
CA LEU A 301 7.75 -12.28 3.97
C LEU A 301 7.17 -12.03 2.57
N ILE A 302 5.89 -12.30 2.38
CA ILE A 302 5.14 -12.02 1.16
C ILE A 302 3.99 -11.08 1.54
N TYR A 303 3.93 -9.93 0.90
CA TYR A 303 2.88 -8.94 1.13
C TYR A 303 2.49 -8.26 -0.18
N ASN A 304 1.23 -8.43 -0.59
CA ASN A 304 0.74 -8.03 -1.91
C ASN A 304 1.65 -8.58 -3.03
N SER A 305 1.73 -7.93 -4.19
CA SER A 305 2.75 -8.20 -5.21
C SER A 305 4.07 -7.47 -4.92
N PHE A 306 4.31 -7.17 -3.64
CA PHE A 306 5.51 -6.49 -3.18
C PHE A 306 6.71 -7.42 -3.34
N ARG A 307 7.63 -7.05 -4.18
CA ARG A 307 8.94 -7.65 -4.52
C ARG A 307 9.15 -9.11 -4.08
N GLU A 308 9.54 -9.95 -5.00
CA GLU A 308 10.10 -11.26 -4.67
C GLU A 308 11.32 -11.09 -3.75
N ASN A 309 11.50 -12.04 -2.82
CA ASN A 309 12.67 -12.12 -1.95
C ASN A 309 12.79 -11.08 -0.82
N VAL A 310 11.71 -10.80 -0.12
CA VAL A 310 11.77 -10.09 1.16
C VAL A 310 12.00 -11.11 2.28
N TYR A 311 13.10 -10.99 2.99
CA TYR A 311 13.48 -11.90 4.06
C TYR A 311 13.45 -11.21 5.42
N LEU A 312 13.21 -12.01 6.46
CA LEU A 312 13.27 -11.59 7.85
C LEU A 312 14.57 -12.09 8.48
N THR A 313 15.43 -11.17 8.89
CA THR A 313 16.67 -11.47 9.59
C THR A 313 16.47 -11.24 11.09
N HIS A 314 16.84 -12.20 11.92
CA HIS A 314 16.72 -12.07 13.37
C HIS A 314 17.43 -10.82 13.89
N TYR A 315 16.70 -9.99 14.62
CA TYR A 315 17.23 -8.76 15.21
C TYR A 315 17.49 -8.91 16.70
N HIS A 316 16.49 -9.21 17.49
CA HIS A 316 16.58 -9.65 18.88
C HIS A 316 15.26 -10.26 19.36
N TYR A 317 15.29 -11.25 20.25
CA TYR A 317 14.11 -11.97 20.74
C TYR A 317 13.19 -12.35 19.57
N ASP A 318 11.90 -12.01 19.61
CA ASP A 318 10.94 -12.25 18.54
C ASP A 318 10.77 -11.06 17.57
N VAL A 319 11.79 -10.21 17.50
CA VAL A 319 11.86 -9.09 16.56
C VAL A 319 12.80 -9.44 15.42
N PHE A 320 12.33 -9.20 14.19
CA PHE A 320 13.08 -9.44 12.96
C PHE A 320 13.16 -8.16 12.12
N SER A 321 14.28 -7.93 11.47
CA SER A 321 14.47 -6.87 10.48
C SER A 321 13.99 -7.33 9.12
N VAL A 322 13.22 -6.51 8.43
CA VAL A 322 12.82 -6.74 7.03
C VAL A 322 14.00 -6.41 6.14
N THR A 323 14.49 -7.39 5.39
CA THR A 323 15.63 -7.25 4.49
C THR A 323 15.15 -7.31 3.05
N LEU A 324 15.36 -6.23 2.33
CA LEU A 324 15.13 -6.14 0.88
C LEU A 324 16.47 -6.36 0.17
N PRO A 325 16.52 -7.13 -0.93
CA PRO A 325 17.74 -7.42 -1.66
C PRO A 325 18.51 -6.18 -2.12
N ASP A 326 17.76 -5.10 -2.38
CA ASP A 326 18.27 -3.87 -2.98
C ASP A 326 18.45 -2.73 -1.96
N GLN A 327 18.28 -2.99 -0.65
CA GLN A 327 18.48 -1.98 0.38
C GLN A 327 19.97 -1.85 0.76
N GLU A 328 20.43 -0.61 0.87
CA GLU A 328 21.76 -0.34 1.41
C GLU A 328 21.84 -0.75 2.89
N GLU A 329 23.01 -1.23 3.31
CA GLU A 329 23.26 -1.67 4.71
C GLU A 329 23.05 -0.54 5.73
N SER A 330 23.20 0.72 5.31
CA SER A 330 23.04 1.91 6.14
C SER A 330 21.59 2.33 6.36
N THR A 331 20.64 1.76 5.60
CA THR A 331 19.21 2.17 5.70
C THR A 331 18.56 1.53 6.93
N GLN A 332 17.84 2.33 7.71
CA GLN A 332 17.05 1.80 8.83
C GLN A 332 15.98 0.85 8.29
N LYS A 333 16.14 -0.44 8.61
CA LYS A 333 15.24 -1.48 8.16
C LYS A 333 13.95 -1.48 8.99
N MET A 334 12.83 -1.64 8.32
CA MET A 334 11.56 -1.90 9.00
C MET A 334 11.69 -3.16 9.86
N LYS A 335 11.09 -3.13 11.04
CA LYS A 335 11.07 -4.27 11.95
C LYS A 335 9.67 -4.83 12.09
N VAL A 336 9.59 -6.13 12.22
CA VAL A 336 8.39 -6.86 12.59
C VAL A 336 8.63 -7.56 13.92
N GLN A 337 7.64 -7.53 14.79
CA GLN A 337 7.65 -8.24 16.06
C GLN A 337 6.58 -9.32 16.04
N PHE A 338 6.94 -10.55 16.34
CA PHE A 338 5.95 -11.60 16.57
C PHE A 338 5.51 -11.59 18.03
N LEU A 339 4.24 -11.86 18.23
CA LEU A 339 3.58 -11.80 19.53
C LEU A 339 3.03 -13.17 19.87
N MET A 340 3.19 -13.56 21.14
CA MET A 340 2.67 -14.82 21.62
C MET A 340 1.46 -14.60 22.54
N ASN A 341 0.57 -15.57 22.56
CA ASN A 341 -0.57 -15.63 23.48
C ASN A 341 -0.17 -16.23 24.84
N THR A 342 -1.12 -16.29 25.76
CA THR A 342 -0.90 -16.84 27.11
C THR A 342 -0.58 -18.34 27.17
N ARG A 343 -0.72 -19.06 26.05
CA ARG A 343 -0.32 -20.47 25.92
C ARG A 343 1.10 -20.63 25.38
N GLY A 344 1.77 -19.52 25.08
CA GLY A 344 3.09 -19.55 24.48
C GLY A 344 3.10 -19.81 22.97
N GLU A 345 1.99 -19.61 22.24
CA GLU A 345 1.90 -19.80 20.80
C GLU A 345 2.03 -18.45 20.08
N ILE A 346 2.76 -18.40 18.97
CA ILE A 346 2.79 -17.22 18.09
C ILE A 346 1.44 -17.06 17.42
N ASP A 347 0.66 -16.04 17.81
CA ASP A 347 -0.70 -15.80 17.31
C ASP A 347 -0.91 -14.42 16.64
N ALA A 348 0.11 -13.57 16.64
CA ALA A 348 0.08 -12.28 15.94
C ALA A 348 1.47 -11.82 15.54
N MET A 349 1.51 -10.80 14.68
CA MET A 349 2.70 -9.99 14.42
C MET A 349 2.33 -8.50 14.42
N SER A 350 3.30 -7.64 14.69
CA SER A 350 3.14 -6.19 14.57
C SER A 350 4.27 -5.58 13.75
N ALA A 351 3.95 -4.50 13.04
CA ALA A 351 4.92 -3.76 12.23
C ALA A 351 4.61 -2.26 12.26
N GLN A 352 5.66 -1.44 12.34
CA GLN A 352 5.56 0.02 12.32
C GLN A 352 5.47 0.49 10.86
N PHE A 353 4.26 0.75 10.35
CA PHE A 353 4.06 1.22 8.99
C PHE A 353 4.08 2.74 8.87
N GLU A 354 3.66 3.43 9.92
CA GLU A 354 3.60 4.89 10.00
C GLU A 354 4.28 5.36 11.29
N ALA A 355 5.26 6.23 11.18
CA ALA A 355 6.04 6.69 12.32
C ALA A 355 5.22 7.43 13.39
N ALA A 356 4.09 8.04 12.99
CA ALA A 356 3.20 8.80 13.87
C ALA A 356 2.10 7.94 14.54
N LEU A 357 2.04 6.65 14.26
CA LEU A 357 1.02 5.73 14.77
C LEU A 357 1.66 4.58 15.56
N ASP A 358 0.86 3.90 16.36
CA ASP A 358 1.27 2.66 16.98
C ASP A 358 1.52 1.57 15.92
N PRO A 359 2.38 0.57 16.21
CA PRO A 359 2.59 -0.55 15.31
C PRO A 359 1.28 -1.27 14.98
N VAL A 360 1.07 -1.54 13.71
CA VAL A 360 -0.13 -2.25 13.23
C VAL A 360 -0.03 -3.71 13.60
N LYS A 361 -1.04 -4.21 14.33
CA LYS A 361 -1.14 -5.61 14.72
C LYS A 361 -1.88 -6.43 13.66
N PHE A 362 -1.26 -7.50 13.18
CA PHE A 362 -1.84 -8.51 12.31
C PHE A 362 -2.08 -9.79 13.11
N GLU A 363 -3.28 -10.31 13.09
CA GLU A 363 -3.60 -11.55 13.78
C GLU A 363 -3.28 -12.76 12.89
N LYS A 364 -2.61 -13.76 13.46
CA LYS A 364 -2.37 -15.02 12.76
C LYS A 364 -3.71 -15.69 12.51
N ARG A 365 -3.95 -16.10 11.27
CA ARG A 365 -5.17 -16.81 10.90
C ARG A 365 -4.86 -18.22 10.45
N SER A 366 -5.80 -19.06 10.69
CA SER A 366 -5.77 -20.42 10.16
C SER A 366 -5.91 -20.38 8.65
N VAL A 367 -5.01 -21.06 7.96
CA VAL A 367 -5.09 -21.20 6.50
C VAL A 367 -5.98 -22.39 6.21
N GLU A 368 -7.12 -22.11 5.57
CA GLU A 368 -8.04 -23.16 5.15
C GLU A 368 -7.37 -24.08 4.13
N LYS A 369 -7.34 -25.37 4.44
CA LYS A 369 -6.88 -26.39 3.50
C LYS A 369 -8.05 -26.85 2.64
N PRO A 370 -7.88 -27.01 1.32
CA PRO A 370 -8.91 -27.59 0.50
C PRO A 370 -9.17 -29.02 0.93
N VAL A 371 -10.42 -29.34 1.23
CA VAL A 371 -10.86 -30.70 1.64
C VAL A 371 -12.05 -31.08 0.77
N THR A 372 -12.06 -32.30 0.28
CA THR A 372 -13.18 -32.81 -0.49
C THR A 372 -14.34 -33.23 0.44
N LYS A 373 -15.55 -33.26 -0.11
CA LYS A 373 -16.72 -33.73 0.63
C LYS A 373 -16.52 -35.17 1.19
N GLN A 374 -15.90 -36.04 0.39
CA GLN A 374 -15.60 -37.40 0.76
C GLN A 374 -14.65 -37.49 1.97
N GLU A 375 -13.67 -36.58 2.04
CA GLU A 375 -12.79 -36.47 3.21
C GLU A 375 -13.55 -35.97 4.43
N LEU A 376 -14.42 -34.97 4.27
CA LEU A 376 -15.25 -34.47 5.38
C LEU A 376 -16.25 -35.49 5.92
N GLU A 377 -16.79 -36.36 5.07
CA GLU A 377 -17.72 -37.45 5.47
C GLU A 377 -17.10 -38.40 6.52
N ARG A 378 -15.79 -38.58 6.52
CA ARG A 378 -15.07 -39.43 7.51
C ARG A 378 -15.22 -38.90 8.93
N TYR A 379 -15.38 -37.59 9.12
CA TYR A 379 -15.49 -36.92 10.42
C TYR A 379 -16.93 -36.85 10.94
N THR A 380 -17.91 -37.09 10.09
CA THR A 380 -19.31 -36.98 10.48
C THR A 380 -19.70 -38.09 11.45
N GLY A 381 -20.65 -37.80 12.32
CA GLY A 381 -21.21 -38.76 13.29
C GLY A 381 -21.52 -38.11 14.63
N GLU A 382 -21.86 -38.99 15.59
CA GLU A 382 -22.10 -38.62 16.99
C GLU A 382 -20.88 -38.97 17.83
N TYR A 383 -20.52 -38.06 18.73
CA TYR A 383 -19.40 -38.18 19.64
C TYR A 383 -19.88 -37.92 21.06
N GLU A 384 -19.41 -38.71 22.01
CA GLU A 384 -19.84 -38.61 23.40
C GLU A 384 -18.70 -38.15 24.31
N ILE A 385 -19.00 -37.14 25.13
CA ILE A 385 -18.14 -36.64 26.19
C ILE A 385 -18.96 -36.39 27.45
N SER A 386 -18.62 -37.09 28.56
CA SER A 386 -19.25 -36.87 29.86
C SER A 386 -20.79 -36.92 29.82
N GLY A 387 -21.37 -37.85 29.01
CA GLY A 387 -22.82 -38.01 28.85
C GLY A 387 -23.49 -37.00 27.88
N ILE A 388 -22.72 -36.09 27.28
CA ILE A 388 -23.20 -35.15 26.27
C ILE A 388 -22.88 -35.71 24.89
N THR A 389 -23.90 -35.81 24.03
CA THR A 389 -23.72 -36.22 22.63
C THR A 389 -23.53 -34.98 21.75
N ILE A 390 -22.36 -34.90 21.09
CA ILE A 390 -21.97 -33.84 20.14
C ILE A 390 -22.16 -34.40 18.73
N LYS A 391 -22.79 -33.66 17.85
CA LYS A 391 -22.99 -34.04 16.46
C LYS A 391 -22.07 -33.29 15.53
N VAL A 392 -21.32 -34.02 14.66
CA VAL A 392 -20.56 -33.49 13.56
C VAL A 392 -21.25 -33.83 12.24
N TYR A 393 -21.53 -32.85 11.41
CA TYR A 393 -22.29 -33.04 10.17
C TYR A 393 -21.86 -32.07 9.08
N ILE A 394 -22.20 -32.34 7.82
CA ILE A 394 -21.93 -31.48 6.68
C ILE A 394 -23.15 -30.61 6.39
N LYS A 395 -22.96 -29.32 6.26
CA LYS A 395 -23.94 -28.34 5.79
C LYS A 395 -23.59 -27.86 4.38
N GLY A 396 -24.54 -27.97 3.46
CA GLY A 396 -24.27 -27.64 2.05
C GLY A 396 -23.34 -28.65 1.38
N GLU A 397 -22.45 -28.16 0.53
CA GLU A 397 -21.57 -29.04 -0.24
C GLU A 397 -20.31 -29.46 0.52
N ASN A 398 -19.63 -28.53 1.22
CA ASN A 398 -18.28 -28.76 1.79
C ASN A 398 -18.04 -28.08 3.15
N THR A 399 -19.07 -27.79 3.94
CA THR A 399 -18.89 -27.14 5.24
C THR A 399 -19.11 -28.13 6.37
N LEU A 400 -18.07 -28.44 7.14
CA LEU A 400 -18.19 -29.27 8.34
C LEU A 400 -18.71 -28.43 9.51
N MET A 401 -19.71 -28.93 10.20
CA MET A 401 -20.37 -28.29 11.34
C MET A 401 -20.27 -29.15 12.59
N VAL A 402 -20.18 -28.53 13.74
CA VAL A 402 -20.30 -29.20 15.04
C VAL A 402 -21.43 -28.56 15.84
N LEU A 403 -22.31 -29.41 16.35
CA LEU A 403 -23.42 -29.05 17.22
C LEU A 403 -23.18 -29.60 18.62
N VAL A 404 -23.06 -28.71 19.58
CA VAL A 404 -23.03 -29.04 21.03
C VAL A 404 -24.41 -28.70 21.59
N PRO A 405 -25.09 -29.60 22.29
CA PRO A 405 -26.42 -29.32 22.83
C PRO A 405 -26.47 -28.05 23.69
N GLY A 406 -27.43 -27.19 23.40
CA GLY A 406 -27.60 -25.90 24.09
C GLY A 406 -26.71 -24.78 23.57
N GLN A 407 -25.95 -25.01 22.50
CA GLN A 407 -25.10 -24.01 21.86
C GLN A 407 -25.47 -23.85 20.39
N PRO A 408 -25.08 -22.69 19.73
CA PRO A 408 -25.22 -22.58 18.30
C PRO A 408 -24.37 -23.58 17.52
N ASP A 409 -24.74 -23.85 16.28
CA ASP A 409 -23.92 -24.64 15.36
C ASP A 409 -22.65 -23.87 14.99
N TYR A 410 -21.51 -24.52 15.12
CA TYR A 410 -20.22 -23.95 14.80
C TYR A 410 -19.68 -24.50 13.48
N GLU A 411 -19.25 -23.60 12.60
CA GLU A 411 -18.55 -23.93 11.38
C GLU A 411 -17.08 -24.23 11.68
N LEU A 412 -16.59 -25.33 11.10
CA LEU A 412 -15.22 -25.80 11.24
C LEU A 412 -14.42 -25.53 9.97
N ILE A 413 -13.24 -24.93 10.12
CA ILE A 413 -12.29 -24.63 9.04
C ILE A 413 -11.18 -25.68 9.08
N PRO A 414 -10.97 -26.47 8.02
CA PRO A 414 -9.87 -27.43 7.96
C PRO A 414 -8.53 -26.71 7.89
N VAL A 415 -7.62 -26.97 8.83
CA VAL A 415 -6.34 -26.27 8.96
C VAL A 415 -5.13 -27.20 8.94
N GLY A 416 -5.35 -28.47 9.18
CA GLY A 416 -4.32 -29.50 9.25
C GLY A 416 -4.82 -30.85 8.81
N GLU A 417 -3.95 -31.84 8.89
CA GLU A 417 -4.34 -33.23 8.73
C GLU A 417 -5.20 -33.64 9.95
N HIS A 418 -6.50 -33.87 9.71
CA HIS A 418 -7.50 -34.14 10.73
C HIS A 418 -7.72 -33.03 11.76
N GLU A 419 -7.24 -31.80 11.51
CA GLU A 419 -7.36 -30.66 12.41
C GLU A 419 -8.25 -29.57 11.82
N PHE A 420 -9.15 -29.02 12.66
CA PHE A 420 -10.13 -28.02 12.29
C PHE A 420 -10.18 -26.91 13.35
N ASP A 421 -10.16 -25.67 12.91
CA ASP A 421 -10.41 -24.52 13.77
C ASP A 421 -11.89 -24.14 13.76
N PHE A 422 -12.36 -23.53 14.83
CA PHE A 422 -13.69 -22.94 14.88
C PHE A 422 -13.67 -21.56 14.22
N LYS A 423 -14.52 -21.35 13.22
CA LYS A 423 -14.59 -20.08 12.50
C LYS A 423 -14.87 -18.87 13.39
N THR A 424 -15.68 -19.05 14.43
CA THR A 424 -16.17 -17.98 15.30
C THR A 424 -15.59 -18.00 16.70
N LEU A 425 -14.88 -19.06 17.10
CA LEU A 425 -14.30 -19.21 18.44
C LEU A 425 -12.77 -19.24 18.35
N LYS A 426 -12.13 -18.13 18.69
CA LYS A 426 -10.66 -18.07 18.73
C LYS A 426 -10.08 -18.96 19.82
N GLY A 427 -9.02 -19.70 19.48
CA GLY A 427 -8.33 -20.57 20.40
C GLY A 427 -9.05 -21.91 20.68
N PHE A 428 -10.10 -22.23 19.91
CA PHE A 428 -10.76 -23.52 19.91
C PHE A 428 -10.37 -24.29 18.65
N LYS A 429 -9.98 -25.56 18.84
CA LYS A 429 -9.59 -26.46 17.75
C LYS A 429 -10.18 -27.84 17.98
N LEU A 430 -10.56 -28.53 16.91
CA LEU A 430 -10.89 -29.95 16.90
C LEU A 430 -9.80 -30.74 16.21
N LYS A 431 -9.34 -31.80 16.81
CA LYS A 431 -8.45 -32.80 16.21
C LYS A 431 -9.11 -34.14 16.22
N PHE A 432 -9.35 -34.75 15.05
CA PHE A 432 -9.89 -36.06 14.93
C PHE A 432 -8.77 -37.11 15.05
N VAL A 433 -9.00 -38.12 15.84
CA VAL A 433 -8.07 -39.23 16.06
C VAL A 433 -8.54 -40.44 15.25
N LEU A 434 -7.64 -40.98 14.45
CA LEU A 434 -7.92 -42.13 13.59
C LEU A 434 -7.15 -43.38 14.07
N GLU A 435 -7.80 -44.51 13.99
CA GLU A 435 -7.20 -45.86 14.13
C GLU A 435 -7.54 -46.67 12.89
N LYS A 436 -6.52 -47.17 12.21
CA LYS A 436 -6.69 -47.95 10.96
C LYS A 436 -7.63 -47.24 9.96
N ASP A 437 -7.38 -45.95 9.70
CA ASP A 437 -8.13 -45.06 8.81
C ASP A 437 -9.59 -44.76 9.21
N LYS A 438 -10.03 -45.19 10.40
CA LYS A 438 -11.37 -44.89 10.94
C LYS A 438 -11.24 -43.85 12.06
N VAL A 439 -12.07 -42.84 12.04
CA VAL A 439 -12.17 -41.87 13.14
C VAL A 439 -12.78 -42.55 14.36
N THR A 440 -12.04 -42.56 15.47
CA THR A 440 -12.46 -43.19 16.72
C THR A 440 -12.82 -42.18 17.81
N SER A 441 -12.23 -41.01 17.76
CA SER A 441 -12.52 -39.92 18.71
C SER A 441 -12.17 -38.57 18.13
N MET A 442 -12.55 -37.52 18.83
CA MET A 442 -12.07 -36.17 18.59
C MET A 442 -11.62 -35.51 19.89
N ASP A 443 -10.56 -34.71 19.80
CA ASP A 443 -10.02 -33.93 20.90
C ASP A 443 -10.43 -32.47 20.73
N PHE A 444 -11.16 -31.93 21.70
CA PHE A 444 -11.48 -30.51 21.80
C PHE A 444 -10.35 -29.76 22.51
N HIS A 445 -9.59 -29.03 21.78
CA HIS A 445 -8.62 -28.09 22.35
C HIS A 445 -9.31 -26.76 22.67
N GLN A 446 -9.35 -26.40 23.93
CA GLN A 446 -9.97 -25.18 24.46
C GLN A 446 -8.95 -24.42 25.32
N PRO A 447 -9.14 -23.13 25.61
CA PRO A 447 -8.23 -22.37 26.46
C PRO A 447 -8.00 -22.97 27.85
N ASN A 448 -8.95 -23.76 28.36
CA ASN A 448 -8.92 -24.37 29.68
C ASN A 448 -8.51 -25.87 29.68
N GLY A 449 -8.16 -26.43 28.52
CA GLY A 449 -7.70 -27.82 28.43
C GLY A 449 -8.09 -28.55 27.15
N VAL A 450 -7.73 -29.84 27.11
CA VAL A 450 -8.09 -30.73 26.01
C VAL A 450 -9.10 -31.76 26.52
N PHE A 451 -10.21 -31.92 25.83
CA PHE A 451 -11.32 -32.79 26.20
C PHE A 451 -11.58 -33.78 25.07
N LYS A 452 -11.52 -35.08 25.41
CA LYS A 452 -11.71 -36.16 24.45
C LYS A 452 -13.17 -36.58 24.36
N ALA A 453 -13.71 -36.63 23.14
CA ALA A 453 -15.03 -37.22 22.85
C ALA A 453 -14.87 -38.47 21.99
N ASN A 454 -15.45 -39.59 22.39
CA ASN A 454 -15.37 -40.87 21.66
C ASN A 454 -16.50 -40.95 20.62
N LYS A 455 -16.19 -41.46 19.43
CA LYS A 455 -17.19 -41.69 18.38
C LYS A 455 -18.12 -42.84 18.80
N LYS A 456 -19.45 -42.64 18.65
CA LYS A 456 -20.45 -43.66 18.88
C LYS A 456 -20.51 -44.68 17.76
#